data_3d12831ea81e2e435883fa9eae7dac9b
#
_entry.id   3d12831ea81e2e435883fa9eae7dac9b
#
_cell.length_a   1.000
_cell.length_b   1.000
_cell.length_c   1.000
_cell.angle_alpha   90.00
_cell.angle_beta   90.00
_cell.angle_gamma   90.00
#
_symmetry.space_group_name_H-M   'P 1'
#
loop_
_entity.id
_entity.type
_entity.pdbx_description
1 polymer ?
#
loop_
_entity_poly.entity_id
_entity_poly.type
_entity_poly.pdbx_seq_one_letter_code
_entity_poly.pdbx_strand_id
1 'polypeptide(L)'
;MKNGKLTVAIVGMGFGSCFLPIYLKHPDVDHVIMVDTNPDQLKALADMYLLDESYYTTDFEAVLQNPDVDAVHLVIPPALHAPMSVQVLNAGKHCACTIPMGMSMKELEDVIKARKASGKHYMFMETSVYTREYLYVKELYESGAMGKLQYMRCAHYQDMEGWPSYWDGFPPLAHPTHAIGPCFALAGQRPVSVFGRGSGKVRPELEKQYGCPFAFESALVALEDGETTVEMERFLYHVARGYSECFNIYGENKSFEWDQLNGDKHVMFSRDLVWENENRGGKIDEEYVQVPDYAHLLPDVIGRFTYEVAYDEVNPHLSFKQGGGHGGSHPHLVHEFVTSILEDRTPFPSDIDAAYWTGVGLLAHESAMEGGTVKSLPKYEEL
;
A
#
# COMPACT_ATOMS: atom_id res chain seq x y z
N MET A 1 -9.39 -24.87 -4.31
CA MET A 1 -8.18 -24.99 -5.18
C MET A 1 -8.36 -26.16 -6.14
N LYS A 2 -8.15 -25.89 -7.42
CA LYS A 2 -8.21 -26.91 -8.49
C LYS A 2 -6.79 -27.21 -8.98
N ASN A 3 -6.38 -28.47 -8.99
CA ASN A 3 -5.02 -28.88 -9.37
C ASN A 3 -3.87 -28.14 -8.62
N GLY A 4 -4.10 -27.72 -7.38
CA GLY A 4 -3.10 -26.97 -6.60
C GLY A 4 -2.97 -25.49 -6.97
N LYS A 5 -3.87 -24.97 -7.84
CA LYS A 5 -3.89 -23.56 -8.24
C LYS A 5 -5.15 -22.86 -7.74
N LEU A 6 -5.08 -21.54 -7.66
CA LEU A 6 -6.16 -20.70 -7.15
C LEU A 6 -7.11 -20.22 -8.25
N THR A 7 -8.39 -20.09 -7.90
CA THR A 7 -9.35 -19.24 -8.59
C THR A 7 -9.51 -17.95 -7.83
N VAL A 8 -9.21 -16.82 -8.47
CA VAL A 8 -9.21 -15.48 -7.86
C VAL A 8 -10.28 -14.60 -8.50
N ALA A 9 -11.12 -13.96 -7.69
CA ALA A 9 -12.02 -12.91 -8.16
C ALA A 9 -11.41 -11.54 -7.90
N ILE A 10 -11.44 -10.64 -8.89
CA ILE A 10 -11.04 -9.23 -8.77
C ILE A 10 -12.31 -8.40 -8.82
N VAL A 11 -12.59 -7.66 -7.74
CA VAL A 11 -13.80 -6.85 -7.59
C VAL A 11 -13.46 -5.37 -7.74
N GLY A 12 -14.13 -4.70 -8.69
CA GLY A 12 -13.85 -3.31 -9.06
C GLY A 12 -12.80 -3.22 -10.18
N MET A 13 -13.26 -3.15 -11.42
CA MET A 13 -12.39 -3.23 -12.59
C MET A 13 -11.90 -1.87 -13.11
N GLY A 14 -12.14 -0.77 -12.39
CA GLY A 14 -11.50 0.51 -12.68
C GLY A 14 -9.98 0.37 -12.54
N PHE A 15 -9.46 0.57 -11.34
CA PHE A 15 -8.05 0.35 -11.02
C PHE A 15 -7.68 -1.15 -10.99
N GLY A 16 -8.63 -2.04 -10.64
CA GLY A 16 -8.42 -3.48 -10.61
C GLY A 16 -7.99 -4.10 -11.93
N SER A 17 -8.29 -3.45 -13.06
CA SER A 17 -7.82 -3.86 -14.39
C SER A 17 -6.28 -3.90 -14.49
N CYS A 18 -5.56 -3.13 -13.67
CA CYS A 18 -4.10 -3.17 -13.62
C CYS A 18 -3.54 -4.49 -13.08
N PHE A 19 -4.30 -5.20 -12.25
CA PHE A 19 -3.91 -6.49 -11.68
C PHE A 19 -4.31 -7.68 -12.55
N LEU A 20 -5.30 -7.50 -13.42
CA LEU A 20 -5.85 -8.57 -14.25
C LEU A 20 -4.78 -9.33 -15.06
N PRO A 21 -3.91 -8.69 -15.87
CA PRO A 21 -2.92 -9.41 -16.67
C PRO A 21 -1.89 -10.13 -15.81
N ILE A 22 -1.63 -9.64 -14.60
CA ILE A 22 -0.70 -10.28 -13.66
C ILE A 22 -1.28 -11.59 -13.15
N TYR A 23 -2.54 -11.59 -12.68
CA TYR A 23 -3.23 -12.81 -12.24
C TYR A 23 -3.42 -13.80 -13.42
N LEU A 24 -3.79 -13.35 -14.61
CA LEU A 24 -3.93 -14.20 -15.80
C LEU A 24 -2.64 -14.90 -16.21
N LYS A 25 -1.48 -14.33 -15.88
CA LYS A 25 -0.15 -14.90 -16.19
C LYS A 25 0.51 -15.58 -15.00
N HIS A 26 -0.02 -15.43 -13.78
CA HIS A 26 0.59 -16.05 -12.61
C HIS A 26 0.56 -17.58 -12.72
N PRO A 27 1.68 -18.29 -12.51
CA PRO A 27 1.77 -19.73 -12.74
C PRO A 27 0.82 -20.55 -11.84
N ASP A 28 0.48 -20.03 -10.67
CA ASP A 28 -0.32 -20.70 -9.65
C ASP A 28 -1.78 -20.21 -9.58
N VAL A 29 -2.22 -19.45 -10.58
CA VAL A 29 -3.62 -19.07 -10.76
C VAL A 29 -4.19 -19.86 -11.93
N ASP A 30 -5.30 -20.58 -11.71
CA ASP A 30 -6.00 -21.39 -12.71
C ASP A 30 -7.06 -20.56 -13.45
N HIS A 31 -7.81 -19.75 -12.70
CA HIS A 31 -8.89 -18.95 -13.23
C HIS A 31 -9.03 -17.60 -12.54
N VAL A 32 -9.46 -16.59 -13.31
CA VAL A 32 -9.72 -15.23 -12.80
C VAL A 32 -11.17 -14.86 -13.11
N ILE A 33 -11.88 -14.29 -12.15
CA ILE A 33 -13.24 -13.77 -12.34
C ILE A 33 -13.21 -12.25 -12.10
N MET A 34 -13.47 -11.47 -13.15
CA MET A 34 -13.67 -10.03 -13.06
C MET A 34 -15.07 -9.74 -12.52
N VAL A 35 -15.18 -8.85 -11.54
CA VAL A 35 -16.45 -8.44 -10.93
C VAL A 35 -16.54 -6.91 -10.92
N ASP A 36 -17.57 -6.37 -11.55
CA ASP A 36 -17.85 -4.93 -11.54
C ASP A 36 -19.35 -4.69 -11.72
N THR A 37 -19.83 -3.57 -11.25
CA THR A 37 -21.24 -3.16 -11.47
C THR A 37 -21.50 -2.69 -12.89
N ASN A 38 -20.46 -2.42 -13.67
CA ASN A 38 -20.55 -1.96 -15.06
C ASN A 38 -20.32 -3.12 -16.05
N PRO A 39 -21.37 -3.69 -16.65
CA PRO A 39 -21.24 -4.82 -17.58
C PRO A 39 -20.51 -4.45 -18.88
N ASP A 40 -20.59 -3.20 -19.33
CA ASP A 40 -19.91 -2.77 -20.55
C ASP A 40 -18.39 -2.74 -20.35
N GLN A 41 -17.93 -2.32 -19.18
CA GLN A 41 -16.50 -2.37 -18.81
C GLN A 41 -15.99 -3.81 -18.72
N LEU A 42 -16.76 -4.69 -18.08
CA LEU A 42 -16.42 -6.13 -18.01
C LEU A 42 -16.28 -6.74 -19.40
N LYS A 43 -17.25 -6.47 -20.27
CA LYS A 43 -17.22 -6.96 -21.64
C LYS A 43 -16.03 -6.39 -22.43
N ALA A 44 -15.75 -5.11 -22.30
CA ALA A 44 -14.61 -4.47 -22.99
C ALA A 44 -13.27 -5.10 -22.57
N LEU A 45 -13.08 -5.39 -21.28
CA LEU A 45 -11.90 -6.08 -20.77
C LEU A 45 -11.84 -7.54 -21.25
N ALA A 46 -12.96 -8.25 -21.21
CA ALA A 46 -13.03 -9.62 -21.72
C ALA A 46 -12.67 -9.70 -23.21
N ASP A 47 -13.21 -8.81 -24.03
CA ASP A 47 -12.89 -8.72 -25.46
C ASP A 47 -11.40 -8.38 -25.68
N MET A 48 -10.83 -7.44 -24.86
CA MET A 48 -9.42 -7.06 -24.93
C MET A 48 -8.48 -8.23 -24.63
N TYR A 49 -8.79 -9.02 -23.60
CA TYR A 49 -7.97 -10.15 -23.17
C TYR A 49 -8.39 -11.48 -23.80
N LEU A 50 -9.34 -11.48 -24.74
CA LEU A 50 -9.89 -12.66 -25.42
C LEU A 50 -10.45 -13.71 -24.45
N LEU A 51 -11.18 -13.25 -23.43
CA LEU A 51 -11.80 -14.05 -22.38
C LEU A 51 -13.28 -14.33 -22.71
N ASP A 52 -13.77 -15.49 -22.34
CA ASP A 52 -15.18 -15.83 -22.47
C ASP A 52 -16.03 -15.39 -21.26
N GLU A 53 -17.33 -15.70 -21.28
CA GLU A 53 -18.28 -15.27 -20.26
C GLU A 53 -18.02 -15.88 -18.86
N SER A 54 -17.20 -16.94 -18.75
CA SER A 54 -16.85 -17.51 -17.45
C SER A 54 -15.88 -16.64 -16.62
N TYR A 55 -15.26 -15.64 -17.27
CA TYR A 55 -14.26 -14.76 -16.64
C TYR A 55 -14.87 -13.49 -16.05
N TYR A 56 -16.18 -13.25 -16.12
CA TYR A 56 -16.74 -12.03 -15.54
C TYR A 56 -18.20 -12.17 -15.07
N THR A 57 -18.57 -11.37 -14.11
CA THR A 57 -19.95 -11.28 -13.59
C THR A 57 -20.20 -9.92 -12.95
N THR A 58 -21.45 -9.47 -12.91
CA THR A 58 -21.88 -8.31 -12.12
C THR A 58 -22.38 -8.71 -10.73
N ASP A 59 -22.47 -10.00 -10.43
CA ASP A 59 -23.03 -10.55 -9.20
C ASP A 59 -21.93 -10.95 -8.21
N PHE A 60 -21.64 -10.04 -7.27
CA PHE A 60 -20.67 -10.28 -6.21
C PHE A 60 -21.11 -11.38 -5.24
N GLU A 61 -22.42 -11.47 -4.97
CA GLU A 61 -22.96 -12.50 -4.07
C GLU A 61 -22.77 -13.91 -4.65
N ALA A 62 -22.97 -14.05 -5.94
CA ALA A 62 -22.69 -15.32 -6.63
C ALA A 62 -21.22 -15.75 -6.48
N VAL A 63 -20.29 -14.77 -6.50
CA VAL A 63 -18.84 -15.04 -6.27
C VAL A 63 -18.60 -15.52 -4.84
N LEU A 64 -19.24 -14.91 -3.84
CA LEU A 64 -19.11 -15.34 -2.44
C LEU A 64 -19.64 -16.75 -2.20
N GLN A 65 -20.71 -17.11 -2.89
CA GLN A 65 -21.35 -18.45 -2.78
C GLN A 65 -20.66 -19.50 -3.64
N ASN A 66 -19.81 -19.13 -4.59
CA ASN A 66 -19.15 -20.08 -5.48
C ASN A 66 -18.03 -20.84 -4.75
N PRO A 67 -18.16 -22.19 -4.56
CA PRO A 67 -17.15 -22.98 -3.86
C PRO A 67 -15.81 -23.08 -4.61
N ASP A 68 -15.80 -22.82 -5.91
CA ASP A 68 -14.59 -22.89 -6.73
C ASP A 68 -13.72 -21.62 -6.61
N VAL A 69 -14.25 -20.51 -6.05
CA VAL A 69 -13.49 -19.31 -5.78
C VAL A 69 -12.74 -19.45 -4.46
N ASP A 70 -11.42 -19.36 -4.50
CA ASP A 70 -10.54 -19.48 -3.33
C ASP A 70 -10.27 -18.14 -2.65
N ALA A 71 -10.12 -17.08 -3.46
CA ALA A 71 -9.68 -15.78 -3.00
C ALA A 71 -10.37 -14.63 -3.74
N VAL A 72 -10.48 -13.48 -3.07
CA VAL A 72 -11.08 -12.26 -3.62
C VAL A 72 -10.13 -11.09 -3.41
N HIS A 73 -9.84 -10.35 -4.47
CA HIS A 73 -9.10 -9.09 -4.43
C HIS A 73 -10.06 -7.92 -4.61
N LEU A 74 -10.25 -7.12 -3.56
CA LEU A 74 -11.13 -5.96 -3.51
C LEU A 74 -10.36 -4.69 -3.95
N VAL A 75 -10.80 -4.09 -5.05
CA VAL A 75 -10.25 -2.84 -5.62
C VAL A 75 -11.41 -1.86 -5.83
N ILE A 76 -12.01 -1.46 -4.73
CA ILE A 76 -13.31 -0.80 -4.64
C ILE A 76 -13.18 0.55 -3.93
N PRO A 77 -14.26 1.39 -3.86
CA PRO A 77 -14.21 2.62 -3.07
C PRO A 77 -13.90 2.39 -1.58
N PRO A 78 -13.11 3.28 -0.93
CA PRO A 78 -12.62 3.09 0.44
C PRO A 78 -13.68 2.77 1.49
N ALA A 79 -14.85 3.40 1.40
CA ALA A 79 -15.97 3.16 2.32
C ALA A 79 -16.53 1.72 2.27
N LEU A 80 -16.20 0.95 1.23
CA LEU A 80 -16.62 -0.44 1.06
C LEU A 80 -15.53 -1.45 1.47
N HIS A 81 -14.30 -1.03 1.73
CA HIS A 81 -13.18 -1.91 2.01
C HIS A 81 -13.46 -2.84 3.20
N ALA A 82 -13.71 -2.28 4.37
CA ALA A 82 -13.96 -3.07 5.58
C ALA A 82 -15.25 -3.91 5.49
N PRO A 83 -16.42 -3.36 5.11
CA PRO A 83 -17.65 -4.14 5.01
C PRO A 83 -17.53 -5.33 4.04
N MET A 84 -16.94 -5.13 2.85
CA MET A 84 -16.81 -6.20 1.88
C MET A 84 -15.70 -7.19 2.24
N SER A 85 -14.61 -6.75 2.88
CA SER A 85 -13.59 -7.66 3.44
C SER A 85 -14.19 -8.62 4.47
N VAL A 86 -15.06 -8.11 5.36
CA VAL A 86 -15.78 -8.95 6.34
C VAL A 86 -16.69 -9.95 5.64
N GLN A 87 -17.39 -9.55 4.56
CA GLN A 87 -18.24 -10.47 3.78
C GLN A 87 -17.41 -11.58 3.12
N VAL A 88 -16.28 -11.24 2.50
CA VAL A 88 -15.36 -12.20 1.85
C VAL A 88 -14.85 -13.22 2.86
N LEU A 89 -14.35 -12.75 4.01
CA LEU A 89 -13.81 -13.60 5.08
C LEU A 89 -14.89 -14.51 5.66
N ASN A 90 -16.09 -13.99 5.93
CA ASN A 90 -17.23 -14.76 6.44
C ASN A 90 -17.73 -15.80 5.41
N ALA A 91 -17.55 -15.57 4.11
CA ALA A 91 -17.81 -16.55 3.06
C ALA A 91 -16.72 -17.64 2.98
N GLY A 92 -15.72 -17.61 3.87
CA GLY A 92 -14.65 -18.60 3.91
C GLY A 92 -13.62 -18.48 2.79
N LYS A 93 -13.46 -17.27 2.23
CA LYS A 93 -12.49 -16.99 1.17
C LYS A 93 -11.34 -16.11 1.69
N HIS A 94 -10.14 -16.28 1.08
CA HIS A 94 -9.02 -15.38 1.33
C HIS A 94 -9.32 -14.00 0.74
N CYS A 95 -8.90 -12.95 1.42
CA CYS A 95 -9.19 -11.57 1.05
C CYS A 95 -7.89 -10.77 0.83
N ALA A 96 -7.74 -10.17 -0.34
CA ALA A 96 -6.83 -9.06 -0.56
C ALA A 96 -7.67 -7.78 -0.68
N CYS A 97 -7.26 -6.69 -0.03
CA CYS A 97 -7.99 -5.43 -0.11
C CYS A 97 -7.02 -4.27 -0.32
N THR A 98 -7.36 -3.38 -1.25
CA THR A 98 -6.64 -2.11 -1.43
C THR A 98 -6.79 -1.21 -0.21
N ILE A 99 -6.01 -0.15 -0.18
CA ILE A 99 -5.85 0.76 0.95
C ILE A 99 -6.90 1.90 0.92
N PRO A 100 -7.28 2.42 2.10
CA PRO A 100 -6.99 1.97 3.47
C PRO A 100 -7.82 0.75 3.88
N MET A 101 -7.49 0.11 5.00
CA MET A 101 -8.25 -1.06 5.49
C MET A 101 -9.71 -0.72 5.81
N GLY A 102 -9.98 0.48 6.31
CA GLY A 102 -11.30 0.99 6.67
C GLY A 102 -11.25 2.47 6.97
N MET A 103 -12.41 3.05 7.29
CA MET A 103 -12.62 4.47 7.53
C MET A 103 -12.80 4.82 9.02
N SER A 104 -12.76 3.83 9.90
CA SER A 104 -12.90 4.01 11.35
C SER A 104 -12.18 2.91 12.12
N MET A 105 -11.77 3.23 13.36
CA MET A 105 -11.11 2.25 14.25
C MET A 105 -11.97 0.98 14.45
N LYS A 106 -13.30 1.16 14.51
CA LYS A 106 -14.24 0.02 14.65
C LYS A 106 -14.20 -0.91 13.44
N GLU A 107 -14.13 -0.38 12.24
CA GLU A 107 -14.02 -1.18 11.00
C GLU A 107 -12.73 -2.00 10.97
N LEU A 108 -11.61 -1.44 11.45
CA LEU A 108 -10.34 -2.18 11.55
C LEU A 108 -10.49 -3.40 12.46
N GLU A 109 -11.11 -3.22 13.63
CA GLU A 109 -11.42 -4.33 14.56
C GLU A 109 -12.31 -5.38 13.92
N ASP A 110 -13.34 -4.96 13.17
CA ASP A 110 -14.30 -5.88 12.55
C ASP A 110 -13.63 -6.77 11.50
N VAL A 111 -12.71 -6.23 10.70
CA VAL A 111 -11.94 -7.02 9.73
C VAL A 111 -11.02 -8.02 10.45
N ILE A 112 -10.31 -7.59 11.50
CA ILE A 112 -9.44 -8.49 12.30
C ILE A 112 -10.27 -9.64 12.90
N LYS A 113 -11.41 -9.34 13.50
CA LYS A 113 -12.30 -10.35 14.09
C LYS A 113 -12.82 -11.33 13.04
N ALA A 114 -13.22 -10.85 11.87
CA ALA A 114 -13.67 -11.69 10.77
C ALA A 114 -12.53 -12.58 10.24
N ARG A 115 -11.31 -12.03 10.09
CA ARG A 115 -10.14 -12.81 9.69
C ARG A 115 -9.83 -13.92 10.68
N LYS A 116 -9.80 -13.61 12.00
CA LYS A 116 -9.57 -14.61 13.06
C LYS A 116 -10.66 -15.70 13.06
N ALA A 117 -11.92 -15.31 12.90
CA ALA A 117 -13.05 -16.25 12.92
C ALA A 117 -13.08 -17.17 11.68
N SER A 118 -12.71 -16.65 10.51
CA SER A 118 -12.71 -17.41 9.25
C SER A 118 -11.54 -18.38 9.10
N GLY A 119 -10.41 -18.10 9.76
CA GLY A 119 -9.15 -18.80 9.55
C GLY A 119 -8.56 -18.58 8.15
N LYS A 120 -9.03 -17.56 7.41
CA LYS A 120 -8.54 -17.21 6.09
C LYS A 120 -7.49 -16.10 6.17
N HIS A 121 -6.67 -15.96 5.13
CA HIS A 121 -5.71 -14.87 5.04
C HIS A 121 -6.41 -13.57 4.62
N TYR A 122 -5.96 -12.48 5.20
CA TYR A 122 -6.21 -11.12 4.74
C TYR A 122 -4.88 -10.49 4.39
N MET A 123 -4.76 -9.97 3.18
CA MET A 123 -3.60 -9.21 2.73
C MET A 123 -3.99 -7.77 2.42
N PHE A 124 -3.22 -6.85 2.94
CA PHE A 124 -3.35 -5.43 2.67
C PHE A 124 -2.53 -5.06 1.44
N MET A 125 -3.17 -4.62 0.37
CA MET A 125 -2.54 -4.38 -0.92
C MET A 125 -1.85 -3.01 -0.97
N GLU A 126 -0.95 -2.76 -0.01
CA GLU A 126 -0.17 -1.54 0.07
C GLU A 126 1.02 -1.58 -0.90
N THR A 127 0.95 -0.77 -1.94
CA THR A 127 1.94 -0.74 -3.02
C THR A 127 3.31 -0.26 -2.57
N SER A 128 3.35 0.70 -1.64
CA SER A 128 4.59 1.37 -1.24
C SER A 128 5.64 0.45 -0.61
N VAL A 129 5.23 -0.70 -0.04
CA VAL A 129 6.14 -1.68 0.58
C VAL A 129 6.63 -2.75 -0.40
N TYR A 130 6.30 -2.60 -1.67
CA TYR A 130 6.80 -3.43 -2.76
C TYR A 130 7.34 -2.61 -3.93
N THR A 131 7.47 -1.29 -3.76
CA THR A 131 8.21 -0.46 -4.71
C THR A 131 9.67 -0.87 -4.74
N ARG A 132 10.31 -0.68 -5.89
CA ARG A 132 11.73 -0.99 -6.02
C ARG A 132 12.61 -0.22 -5.03
N GLU A 133 12.22 1.00 -4.71
CA GLU A 133 12.91 1.86 -3.76
C GLU A 133 12.83 1.29 -2.34
N TYR A 134 11.66 0.81 -1.93
CA TYR A 134 11.51 0.15 -0.64
C TYR A 134 12.32 -1.15 -0.58
N LEU A 135 12.23 -1.99 -1.60
CA LEU A 135 12.99 -3.26 -1.67
C LEU A 135 14.49 -3.02 -1.57
N TYR A 136 14.99 -1.96 -2.22
CA TYR A 136 16.39 -1.56 -2.14
C TYR A 136 16.81 -1.15 -0.72
N VAL A 137 16.03 -0.29 -0.08
CA VAL A 137 16.33 0.16 1.29
C VAL A 137 16.19 -0.99 2.29
N LYS A 138 15.20 -1.87 2.10
CA LYS A 138 15.04 -3.08 2.90
C LYS A 138 16.27 -4.00 2.81
N GLU A 139 16.79 -4.26 1.62
CA GLU A 139 18.00 -5.06 1.41
C GLU A 139 19.20 -4.44 2.15
N LEU A 140 19.39 -3.13 2.06
CA LEU A 140 20.45 -2.41 2.78
C LEU A 140 20.29 -2.52 4.30
N TYR A 141 19.08 -2.40 4.80
CA TYR A 141 18.81 -2.50 6.24
C TYR A 141 19.02 -3.93 6.74
N GLU A 142 18.48 -4.93 6.05
CA GLU A 142 18.64 -6.35 6.41
C GLU A 142 20.10 -6.83 6.35
N SER A 143 20.92 -6.26 5.45
CA SER A 143 22.36 -6.51 5.41
C SER A 143 23.13 -5.89 6.58
N GLY A 144 22.49 -5.05 7.39
CA GLY A 144 23.12 -4.27 8.47
C GLY A 144 23.90 -3.06 7.99
N ALA A 145 23.91 -2.76 6.69
CA ALA A 145 24.69 -1.64 6.14
C ALA A 145 24.25 -0.26 6.67
N MET A 146 22.97 -0.11 7.01
CA MET A 146 22.45 1.15 7.55
C MET A 146 22.78 1.37 9.03
N GLY A 147 23.10 0.32 9.77
CA GLY A 147 23.23 0.37 11.23
C GLY A 147 21.86 0.50 11.90
N LYS A 148 21.83 1.03 13.14
CA LYS A 148 20.58 1.28 13.86
C LYS A 148 19.80 2.42 13.20
N LEU A 149 18.49 2.24 13.02
CA LEU A 149 17.61 3.32 12.59
C LEU A 149 17.50 4.39 13.69
N GLN A 150 17.68 5.64 13.30
CA GLN A 150 17.64 6.78 14.23
C GLN A 150 16.37 7.60 14.06
N TYR A 151 15.91 7.75 12.82
CA TYR A 151 14.77 8.56 12.47
C TYR A 151 14.26 8.18 11.08
N MET A 152 12.96 8.28 10.88
CA MET A 152 12.33 8.07 9.57
C MET A 152 11.36 9.19 9.27
N ARG A 153 11.31 9.60 8.02
CA ARG A 153 10.37 10.60 7.53
C ARG A 153 9.70 10.08 6.27
N CYS A 154 8.40 10.29 6.16
CA CYS A 154 7.64 9.86 5.01
C CYS A 154 6.57 10.87 4.62
N ALA A 155 6.21 10.87 3.35
CA ALA A 155 5.19 11.76 2.85
C ALA A 155 4.41 11.17 1.68
N HIS A 156 3.13 11.53 1.60
CA HIS A 156 2.35 11.33 0.40
C HIS A 156 1.72 12.65 -0.02
N TYR A 157 2.14 13.14 -1.17
CA TYR A 157 1.68 14.40 -1.75
C TYR A 157 0.84 14.13 -2.99
N GLN A 158 -0.41 14.56 -2.97
CA GLN A 158 -1.35 14.32 -4.05
C GLN A 158 -2.46 15.38 -4.05
N ASP A 159 -2.77 15.95 -5.21
CA ASP A 159 -3.94 16.81 -5.35
C ASP A 159 -5.12 15.96 -5.84
N MET A 160 -6.14 15.87 -4.99
CA MET A 160 -7.37 15.10 -5.25
C MET A 160 -8.56 16.01 -5.58
N GLU A 161 -8.35 17.29 -5.82
CA GLU A 161 -9.43 18.17 -6.23
C GLU A 161 -10.01 17.72 -7.57
N GLY A 162 -11.33 17.52 -7.62
CA GLY A 162 -12.03 17.03 -8.82
C GLY A 162 -12.03 15.51 -9.02
N TRP A 163 -11.51 14.76 -8.05
CA TRP A 163 -11.62 13.30 -8.04
C TRP A 163 -13.07 12.84 -7.82
N PRO A 164 -13.42 11.59 -8.15
CA PRO A 164 -14.76 11.05 -7.98
C PRO A 164 -15.29 11.20 -6.56
N SER A 165 -16.59 11.41 -6.41
CA SER A 165 -17.24 11.69 -5.12
C SER A 165 -17.14 10.58 -4.07
N TYR A 166 -16.74 9.37 -4.44
CA TYR A 166 -16.48 8.31 -3.46
C TYR A 166 -15.21 8.55 -2.63
N TRP A 167 -14.44 9.61 -2.94
CA TRP A 167 -13.35 10.13 -2.12
C TRP A 167 -13.79 11.29 -1.20
N ASP A 168 -15.06 11.70 -1.23
CA ASP A 168 -15.57 12.74 -0.32
C ASP A 168 -15.48 12.28 1.15
N GLY A 169 -15.25 13.21 2.05
CA GLY A 169 -15.08 12.90 3.47
C GLY A 169 -13.73 12.30 3.84
N PHE A 170 -12.71 12.50 3.00
CA PHE A 170 -11.40 11.88 3.14
C PHE A 170 -10.33 12.93 3.50
N PRO A 171 -10.10 13.19 4.81
CA PRO A 171 -9.06 14.13 5.22
C PRO A 171 -7.64 13.59 4.93
N PRO A 172 -6.62 14.46 4.85
CA PRO A 172 -5.28 14.06 4.44
C PRO A 172 -4.76 12.80 5.16
N LEU A 173 -4.73 12.78 6.48
CA LEU A 173 -4.19 11.65 7.24
C LEU A 173 -5.12 10.44 7.37
N ALA A 174 -6.38 10.49 6.93
CA ALA A 174 -7.22 9.29 6.87
C ALA A 174 -6.75 8.26 5.83
N HIS A 175 -5.83 8.65 4.94
CA HIS A 175 -5.21 7.79 3.95
C HIS A 175 -3.66 7.86 4.04
N PRO A 176 -3.04 7.39 5.13
CA PRO A 176 -1.62 7.61 5.38
C PRO A 176 -0.72 6.52 4.80
N THR A 177 -1.28 5.40 4.34
CA THR A 177 -0.58 4.12 4.26
C THR A 177 0.52 4.10 3.21
N HIS A 178 0.36 4.79 2.08
CA HIS A 178 1.45 4.98 1.10
C HIS A 178 2.66 5.74 1.67
N ALA A 179 2.43 6.62 2.64
CA ALA A 179 3.51 7.30 3.33
C ALA A 179 4.15 6.40 4.40
N ILE A 180 3.32 5.95 5.37
CA ILE A 180 3.82 5.31 6.60
C ILE A 180 4.25 3.86 6.40
N GLY A 181 3.67 3.15 5.42
CA GLY A 181 3.92 1.74 5.17
C GLY A 181 5.40 1.37 5.10
N PRO A 182 6.21 2.01 4.24
CA PRO A 182 7.64 1.73 4.14
C PRO A 182 8.39 1.87 5.46
N CYS A 183 8.07 2.91 6.25
CA CYS A 183 8.74 3.15 7.53
C CYS A 183 8.40 2.07 8.56
N PHE A 184 7.12 1.71 8.71
CA PHE A 184 6.71 0.69 9.66
C PHE A 184 7.15 -0.71 9.24
N ALA A 185 7.07 -1.02 7.94
CA ALA A 185 7.55 -2.27 7.39
C ALA A 185 9.05 -2.47 7.60
N LEU A 186 9.83 -1.39 7.46
CA LEU A 186 11.28 -1.42 7.68
C LEU A 186 11.63 -1.55 9.16
N ALA A 187 10.93 -0.79 10.03
CA ALA A 187 11.15 -0.83 11.47
C ALA A 187 10.79 -2.19 12.09
N GLY A 188 9.80 -2.89 11.51
CA GLY A 188 9.30 -4.15 12.07
C GLY A 188 8.70 -4.01 13.47
N GLN A 189 8.23 -2.79 13.82
CA GLN A 189 7.72 -2.44 15.15
C GLN A 189 6.35 -1.79 15.04
N ARG A 190 5.50 -2.03 16.03
CA ARG A 190 4.20 -1.40 16.08
C ARG A 190 4.29 0.06 16.55
N PRO A 191 3.44 0.95 16.03
CA PRO A 191 3.26 2.29 16.58
C PRO A 191 2.51 2.20 17.92
N VAL A 192 2.88 3.06 18.87
CA VAL A 192 2.25 3.10 20.20
C VAL A 192 1.48 4.37 20.46
N SER A 193 1.92 5.49 19.89
CA SER A 193 1.22 6.76 20.01
C SER A 193 1.50 7.67 18.81
N VAL A 194 0.58 8.60 18.58
CA VAL A 194 0.68 9.59 17.51
C VAL A 194 0.26 10.98 18.00
N PHE A 195 0.96 11.99 17.50
CA PHE A 195 0.65 13.41 17.66
C PHE A 195 0.50 14.03 16.27
N GLY A 196 -0.66 14.57 15.95
CA GLY A 196 -0.97 15.18 14.65
C GLY A 196 -1.22 16.68 14.72
N ARG A 197 -0.86 17.39 13.66
CA ARG A 197 -1.14 18.83 13.49
C ARG A 197 -1.64 19.13 12.09
N GLY A 198 -2.72 19.91 12.02
CA GLY A 198 -3.18 20.50 10.77
C GLY A 198 -2.49 21.83 10.48
N SER A 199 -2.28 22.14 9.22
CA SER A 199 -1.68 23.37 8.72
C SER A 199 -2.36 23.87 7.46
N GLY A 200 -2.32 25.19 7.23
CA GLY A 200 -3.02 25.85 6.14
C GLY A 200 -4.53 25.84 6.33
N LYS A 201 -5.24 26.36 5.33
CA LYS A 201 -6.70 26.36 5.33
C LYS A 201 -7.21 26.12 3.90
N VAL A 202 -8.10 25.17 3.74
CA VAL A 202 -8.78 24.95 2.46
C VAL A 202 -9.94 25.93 2.29
N ARG A 203 -10.43 26.10 1.05
CA ARG A 203 -11.66 26.87 0.78
C ARG A 203 -12.86 26.21 1.47
N PRO A 204 -13.90 26.97 1.83
CA PRO A 204 -15.08 26.44 2.51
C PRO A 204 -15.78 25.29 1.77
N GLU A 205 -15.74 25.29 0.44
CA GLU A 205 -16.35 24.24 -0.39
C GLU A 205 -15.64 22.91 -0.20
N LEU A 206 -14.30 22.92 -0.16
CA LEU A 206 -13.48 21.71 0.08
C LEU A 206 -13.57 21.25 1.53
N GLU A 207 -13.60 22.19 2.50
CA GLU A 207 -13.83 21.84 3.90
C GLU A 207 -15.15 21.08 4.07
N LYS A 208 -16.22 21.55 3.41
CA LYS A 208 -17.52 20.87 3.44
C LYS A 208 -17.47 19.49 2.75
N GLN A 209 -16.76 19.38 1.62
CA GLN A 209 -16.69 18.15 0.82
C GLN A 209 -15.86 17.06 1.51
N TYR A 210 -14.74 17.44 2.10
CA TYR A 210 -13.77 16.49 2.66
C TYR A 210 -13.78 16.41 4.20
N GLY A 211 -14.55 17.26 4.88
CA GLY A 211 -14.70 17.24 6.34
C GLY A 211 -13.45 17.67 7.10
N CYS A 212 -12.51 18.36 6.43
CA CYS A 212 -11.22 18.76 7.00
C CYS A 212 -10.90 20.21 6.63
N PRO A 213 -10.61 21.08 7.62
CA PRO A 213 -10.27 22.48 7.35
C PRO A 213 -8.82 22.67 6.87
N PHE A 214 -7.96 21.65 7.01
CA PHE A 214 -6.53 21.76 6.77
C PHE A 214 -6.17 21.37 5.34
N ALA A 215 -5.27 22.16 4.72
CA ALA A 215 -4.68 21.83 3.45
C ALA A 215 -3.59 20.74 3.59
N PHE A 216 -2.95 20.69 4.75
CA PHE A 216 -1.82 19.84 5.09
C PHE A 216 -1.98 19.30 6.50
N GLU A 217 -1.66 18.04 6.69
CA GLU A 217 -1.53 17.44 8.02
C GLU A 217 -0.18 16.75 8.15
N SER A 218 0.44 16.89 9.32
CA SER A 218 1.66 16.17 9.70
C SER A 218 1.50 15.50 11.05
N ALA A 219 2.25 14.43 11.27
CA ALA A 219 2.21 13.69 12.52
C ALA A 219 3.60 13.15 12.91
N LEU A 220 3.82 13.02 14.22
CA LEU A 220 4.93 12.29 14.81
C LEU A 220 4.39 11.02 15.46
N VAL A 221 4.98 9.89 15.11
CA VAL A 221 4.59 8.57 15.60
C VAL A 221 5.71 7.96 16.39
N ALA A 222 5.43 7.56 17.64
CA ALA A 222 6.36 6.82 18.48
C ALA A 222 6.20 5.32 18.27
N LEU A 223 7.31 4.60 18.12
CA LEU A 223 7.34 3.15 18.00
C LEU A 223 7.52 2.47 19.37
N GLU A 224 7.30 1.17 19.43
CA GLU A 224 7.31 0.37 20.67
C GLU A 224 8.66 0.33 21.36
N ASP A 225 9.77 0.47 20.62
CA ASP A 225 11.12 0.55 21.20
C ASP A 225 11.33 1.78 22.09
N GLY A 226 10.46 2.80 21.96
CA GLY A 226 10.57 4.07 22.67
C GLY A 226 11.75 4.95 22.23
N GLU A 227 12.47 4.58 21.20
CA GLU A 227 13.68 5.24 20.70
C GLU A 227 13.49 5.80 19.28
N THR A 228 12.73 5.10 18.43
CA THR A 228 12.54 5.48 17.03
C THR A 228 11.26 6.30 16.84
N THR A 229 11.38 7.41 16.13
CA THR A 229 10.25 8.28 15.76
C THR A 229 10.10 8.31 14.25
N VAL A 230 8.84 8.27 13.79
CA VAL A 230 8.49 8.45 12.38
C VAL A 230 7.73 9.76 12.22
N GLU A 231 8.19 10.62 11.34
CA GLU A 231 7.47 11.81 10.86
C GLU A 231 6.67 11.44 9.61
N MET A 232 5.39 11.78 9.61
CA MET A 232 4.48 11.52 8.50
C MET A 232 3.84 12.82 8.03
N GLU A 233 3.87 13.07 6.72
CA GLU A 233 3.29 14.26 6.11
C GLU A 233 2.30 13.87 5.01
N ARG A 234 1.20 14.61 4.92
CA ARG A 234 0.25 14.44 3.83
C ARG A 234 -0.50 15.73 3.50
N PHE A 235 -0.70 15.98 2.22
CA PHE A 235 -1.73 16.88 1.73
C PHE A 235 -2.52 16.24 0.60
N LEU A 236 -3.74 16.73 0.40
CA LEU A 236 -4.62 16.27 -0.67
C LEU A 236 -5.19 17.43 -1.51
N TYR A 237 -5.01 18.68 -1.06
CA TYR A 237 -5.63 19.86 -1.69
C TYR A 237 -4.80 21.10 -1.47
N HIS A 238 -4.87 22.06 -2.41
CA HIS A 238 -4.37 23.42 -2.25
C HIS A 238 -2.86 23.55 -1.92
N VAL A 239 -2.07 22.58 -2.26
CA VAL A 239 -0.61 22.66 -2.10
C VAL A 239 0.07 22.47 -3.44
N ALA A 240 0.87 23.43 -3.83
CA ALA A 240 1.62 23.40 -5.09
C ALA A 240 2.84 22.47 -5.00
N ARG A 241 2.61 21.17 -5.04
CA ARG A 241 3.63 20.12 -5.03
C ARG A 241 3.19 18.96 -5.94
N GLY A 242 4.08 18.46 -6.75
CA GLY A 242 3.82 17.30 -7.59
C GLY A 242 3.53 16.04 -6.76
N TYR A 243 2.92 15.05 -7.38
CA TYR A 243 2.69 13.73 -6.78
C TYR A 243 4.00 13.13 -6.28
N SER A 244 3.97 12.56 -5.08
CA SER A 244 5.09 11.79 -4.52
C SER A 244 4.60 10.90 -3.38
N GLU A 245 5.03 9.64 -3.39
CA GLU A 245 4.98 8.72 -2.27
C GLU A 245 6.42 8.46 -1.86
N CYS A 246 6.90 9.16 -0.85
CA CYS A 246 8.31 9.19 -0.55
C CYS A 246 8.62 8.89 0.91
N PHE A 247 9.82 8.37 1.14
CA PHE A 247 10.36 8.14 2.48
C PHE A 247 11.86 8.46 2.52
N ASN A 248 12.30 8.93 3.66
CA ASN A 248 13.70 9.17 4.00
C ASN A 248 14.03 8.35 5.25
N ILE A 249 15.10 7.59 5.20
CA ILE A 249 15.50 6.67 6.27
C ILE A 249 16.89 7.07 6.75
N TYR A 250 17.01 7.39 8.03
CA TYR A 250 18.26 7.84 8.65
C TYR A 250 18.78 6.77 9.60
N GLY A 251 19.86 6.10 9.19
CA GLY A 251 20.57 5.14 10.00
C GLY A 251 21.90 5.68 10.54
N GLU A 252 22.54 4.94 11.43
CA GLU A 252 23.85 5.31 12.00
C GLU A 252 24.96 5.41 10.96
N ASN A 253 24.95 4.49 9.99
CA ASN A 253 26.03 4.33 9.02
C ASN A 253 25.63 4.82 7.64
N LYS A 254 24.38 4.60 7.23
CA LYS A 254 23.85 5.03 5.94
C LYS A 254 22.47 5.63 6.10
N SER A 255 22.17 6.61 5.24
CA SER A 255 20.85 7.24 5.14
C SER A 255 20.43 7.34 3.70
N PHE A 256 19.15 7.06 3.43
CA PHE A 256 18.55 7.16 2.12
C PHE A 256 17.61 8.35 2.08
N GLU A 257 17.73 9.21 1.07
CA GLU A 257 16.80 10.30 0.80
C GLU A 257 16.17 10.18 -0.58
N TRP A 258 14.86 10.33 -0.61
CA TRP A 258 14.06 10.34 -1.83
C TRP A 258 14.35 11.60 -2.66
N ASP A 259 14.24 11.47 -3.97
CA ASP A 259 14.40 12.60 -4.90
C ASP A 259 13.36 13.70 -4.63
N GLN A 260 13.70 14.93 -5.04
CA GLN A 260 12.81 16.09 -4.89
C GLN A 260 11.96 16.35 -6.15
N LEU A 261 12.43 15.92 -7.30
CA LEU A 261 11.76 16.09 -8.58
C LEU A 261 11.55 14.73 -9.23
N ASN A 262 10.37 14.50 -9.77
CA ASN A 262 10.08 13.28 -10.48
C ASN A 262 11.07 13.05 -11.63
N GLY A 263 11.77 11.92 -11.59
CA GLY A 263 12.80 11.53 -12.55
C GLY A 263 14.22 11.95 -12.19
N ASP A 264 14.43 12.60 -11.04
CA ASP A 264 15.76 12.75 -10.44
C ASP A 264 16.25 11.42 -9.84
N LYS A 265 17.38 11.47 -9.15
CA LYS A 265 17.97 10.30 -8.49
C LYS A 265 17.87 10.46 -6.98
N HIS A 266 17.56 9.37 -6.32
CA HIS A 266 17.66 9.28 -4.87
C HIS A 266 19.13 9.42 -4.43
N VAL A 267 19.32 9.81 -3.17
CA VAL A 267 20.65 10.05 -2.60
C VAL A 267 20.89 9.09 -1.43
N MET A 268 22.09 8.51 -1.42
CA MET A 268 22.62 7.76 -0.31
C MET A 268 23.72 8.55 0.38
N PHE A 269 23.61 8.71 1.68
CA PHE A 269 24.65 9.22 2.54
C PHE A 269 25.32 8.05 3.26
N SER A 270 26.65 8.04 3.28
CA SER A 270 27.43 7.02 3.98
C SER A 270 28.41 7.69 4.93
N ARG A 271 28.38 7.28 6.19
CA ARG A 271 29.30 7.80 7.20
C ARG A 271 30.58 6.99 7.25
N ASP A 272 31.70 7.66 7.05
CA ASP A 272 33.00 7.06 7.35
C ASP A 272 33.24 7.07 8.86
N LEU A 273 33.45 5.91 9.45
CA LEU A 273 33.76 5.77 10.89
C LEU A 273 35.23 6.09 11.22
N VAL A 274 36.08 6.30 10.20
CA VAL A 274 37.46 6.74 10.40
C VAL A 274 37.49 8.26 10.63
N TRP A 275 37.84 8.65 11.84
CA TRP A 275 37.95 10.06 12.24
C TRP A 275 39.26 10.65 11.72
N GLU A 276 39.20 11.35 10.59
CA GLU A 276 40.36 12.09 10.06
C GLU A 276 40.65 13.40 10.80
N ASN A 277 39.67 13.92 11.57
CA ASN A 277 39.77 15.20 12.29
C ASN A 277 39.22 15.10 13.72
N GLU A 278 40.08 15.21 14.73
CA GLU A 278 39.70 15.13 16.15
C GLU A 278 38.67 16.17 16.61
N ASN A 279 38.36 17.18 15.82
CA ASN A 279 37.53 18.33 16.22
C ASN A 279 36.23 18.51 15.47
N ARG A 280 35.92 17.67 14.48
CA ARG A 280 34.68 17.77 13.68
C ARG A 280 34.23 16.37 13.21
N GLY A 281 32.97 16.06 13.26
CA GLY A 281 32.40 14.77 12.94
C GLY A 281 33.05 14.01 11.78
N GLY A 282 32.76 12.72 11.64
CA GLY A 282 33.30 11.90 10.58
C GLY A 282 32.91 12.43 9.19
N LYS A 283 33.64 11.97 8.17
CA LYS A 283 33.33 12.29 6.77
C LYS A 283 31.99 11.64 6.37
N ILE A 284 31.18 12.38 5.65
CA ILE A 284 29.98 11.85 4.98
C ILE A 284 30.25 11.85 3.47
N ASP A 285 30.13 10.69 2.85
CA ASP A 285 30.12 10.55 1.40
C ASP A 285 28.69 10.56 0.88
N GLU A 286 28.48 11.16 -0.28
CA GLU A 286 27.19 11.34 -0.93
C GLU A 286 27.23 10.69 -2.31
N GLU A 287 26.24 9.87 -2.63
CA GLU A 287 26.15 9.23 -3.95
C GLU A 287 24.72 9.17 -4.44
N TYR A 288 24.55 9.26 -5.76
CA TYR A 288 23.28 9.00 -6.40
C TYR A 288 23.01 7.50 -6.48
N VAL A 289 21.81 7.10 -6.08
CA VAL A 289 21.41 5.70 -6.09
C VAL A 289 20.78 5.32 -7.42
N GLN A 290 21.16 4.16 -7.93
CA GLN A 290 20.46 3.50 -9.01
C GLN A 290 19.77 2.25 -8.47
N VAL A 291 18.44 2.33 -8.36
CA VAL A 291 17.62 1.28 -7.77
C VAL A 291 17.32 0.20 -8.81
N PRO A 292 17.55 -1.10 -8.51
CA PRO A 292 17.20 -2.22 -9.40
C PRO A 292 15.68 -2.37 -9.55
N ASP A 293 15.23 -3.10 -10.56
CA ASP A 293 13.81 -3.38 -10.80
C ASP A 293 13.22 -4.51 -9.95
N TYR A 294 14.07 -5.33 -9.35
CA TYR A 294 13.69 -6.50 -8.52
C TYR A 294 12.82 -7.56 -9.23
N ALA A 295 12.75 -7.55 -10.56
CA ALA A 295 12.02 -8.55 -11.33
C ALA A 295 12.48 -9.99 -11.04
N HIS A 296 13.76 -10.16 -10.68
CA HIS A 296 14.36 -11.47 -10.35
C HIS A 296 13.75 -12.14 -9.11
N LEU A 297 13.01 -11.42 -8.26
CA LEU A 297 12.28 -11.97 -7.11
C LEU A 297 10.95 -12.63 -7.51
N LEU A 298 10.56 -12.55 -8.78
CA LEU A 298 9.28 -12.99 -9.29
C LEU A 298 9.46 -14.11 -10.32
N PRO A 299 8.44 -14.97 -10.51
CA PRO A 299 8.38 -15.84 -11.68
C PRO A 299 8.56 -15.04 -12.99
N ASP A 300 9.38 -15.53 -13.92
CA ASP A 300 9.75 -14.84 -15.17
C ASP A 300 8.52 -14.30 -15.94
N VAL A 301 7.43 -15.07 -15.93
CA VAL A 301 6.20 -14.74 -16.67
C VAL A 301 5.47 -13.50 -16.14
N ILE A 302 5.69 -13.12 -14.88
CA ILE A 302 5.12 -11.92 -14.25
C ILE A 302 6.17 -10.88 -13.91
N GLY A 303 7.46 -11.21 -13.90
CA GLY A 303 8.56 -10.27 -13.64
C GLY A 303 8.55 -9.06 -14.58
N ARG A 304 8.11 -9.24 -15.83
CA ARG A 304 7.97 -8.13 -16.78
C ARG A 304 7.02 -7.01 -16.34
N PHE A 305 6.10 -7.28 -15.42
CA PHE A 305 5.14 -6.30 -14.92
C PHE A 305 5.73 -5.37 -13.86
N THR A 306 7.00 -5.52 -13.48
CA THR A 306 7.74 -4.55 -12.66
C THR A 306 8.10 -3.29 -13.45
N TYR A 307 8.05 -3.35 -14.79
CA TYR A 307 8.30 -2.21 -15.66
C TYR A 307 7.04 -1.38 -15.87
N GLU A 308 7.22 -0.10 -16.10
CA GLU A 308 6.11 0.84 -16.37
C GLU A 308 5.30 0.42 -17.61
N VAL A 309 5.98 -0.10 -18.61
CA VAL A 309 5.36 -0.64 -19.82
C VAL A 309 5.95 -2.01 -20.12
N ALA A 310 5.11 -3.04 -20.14
CA ALA A 310 5.48 -4.38 -20.54
C ALA A 310 4.83 -4.71 -21.89
N TYR A 311 5.66 -4.84 -22.92
CA TYR A 311 5.21 -5.24 -24.27
C TYR A 311 5.08 -6.76 -24.39
N ASP A 312 3.94 -7.23 -24.92
CA ASP A 312 3.80 -8.61 -25.39
C ASP A 312 3.89 -8.62 -26.93
N GLU A 313 5.03 -9.08 -27.44
CA GLU A 313 5.28 -9.11 -28.92
C GLU A 313 4.39 -10.10 -29.65
N VAL A 314 3.99 -11.18 -28.98
CA VAL A 314 3.15 -12.23 -29.57
C VAL A 314 1.67 -11.87 -29.52
N ASN A 315 1.26 -11.28 -28.39
CA ASN A 315 -0.12 -10.87 -28.12
C ASN A 315 -0.15 -9.39 -27.73
N PRO A 316 -0.07 -8.46 -28.69
CA PRO A 316 0.01 -7.02 -28.38
C PRO A 316 -1.13 -6.49 -27.49
N HIS A 317 -2.31 -7.14 -27.54
CA HIS A 317 -3.45 -6.84 -26.66
C HIS A 317 -3.21 -7.16 -25.17
N LEU A 318 -2.20 -7.97 -24.87
CA LEU A 318 -1.75 -8.25 -23.49
C LEU A 318 -0.63 -7.31 -23.02
N SER A 319 -0.26 -6.33 -23.83
CA SER A 319 0.67 -5.30 -23.41
C SER A 319 0.10 -4.51 -22.24
N PHE A 320 0.94 -4.27 -21.25
CA PHE A 320 0.55 -3.67 -19.99
C PHE A 320 1.25 -2.33 -19.80
N LYS A 321 0.50 -1.34 -19.35
CA LYS A 321 1.05 -0.08 -18.87
C LYS A 321 0.60 0.12 -17.44
N GLN A 322 1.54 0.13 -16.51
CA GLN A 322 1.26 0.43 -15.12
C GLN A 322 0.91 1.90 -14.97
N GLY A 323 -0.16 2.24 -14.25
CA GLY A 323 -0.45 3.61 -13.84
C GLY A 323 0.73 4.16 -13.05
N GLY A 324 1.09 5.42 -13.31
CA GLY A 324 2.28 6.03 -12.74
C GLY A 324 2.30 5.97 -11.21
N GLY A 325 3.48 5.82 -10.64
CA GLY A 325 3.73 6.03 -9.23
C GLY A 325 3.90 4.81 -8.34
N HIS A 326 3.58 3.59 -8.80
CA HIS A 326 3.66 2.41 -7.93
C HIS A 326 4.96 1.58 -8.09
N GLY A 327 6.01 2.15 -8.66
CA GLY A 327 7.39 1.61 -8.59
C GLY A 327 7.58 0.11 -8.89
N GLY A 328 6.71 -0.50 -9.74
CA GLY A 328 6.80 -1.93 -10.08
C GLY A 328 6.20 -2.89 -9.04
N SER A 329 5.44 -2.40 -8.06
CA SER A 329 4.94 -3.18 -6.91
C SER A 329 3.83 -4.19 -7.21
N HIS A 330 2.99 -3.95 -8.22
CA HIS A 330 1.80 -4.77 -8.48
C HIS A 330 2.07 -6.27 -8.64
N PRO A 331 3.07 -6.74 -9.42
CA PRO A 331 3.34 -8.17 -9.54
C PRO A 331 3.88 -8.77 -8.23
N HIS A 332 4.60 -8.01 -7.41
CA HIS A 332 5.03 -8.47 -6.10
C HIS A 332 3.86 -8.69 -5.14
N LEU A 333 2.90 -7.74 -5.12
CA LEU A 333 1.68 -7.87 -4.31
C LEU A 333 0.85 -9.09 -4.71
N VAL A 334 0.64 -9.29 -6.02
CA VAL A 334 -0.08 -10.47 -6.52
C VAL A 334 0.64 -11.76 -6.17
N HIS A 335 1.96 -11.79 -6.35
CA HIS A 335 2.77 -12.96 -6.03
C HIS A 335 2.74 -13.29 -4.55
N GLU A 336 2.92 -12.30 -3.68
CA GLU A 336 2.83 -12.47 -2.23
C GLU A 336 1.46 -13.01 -1.81
N PHE A 337 0.36 -12.45 -2.33
CA PHE A 337 -0.98 -12.92 -2.01
C PHE A 337 -1.21 -14.37 -2.42
N VAL A 338 -0.83 -14.73 -3.64
CA VAL A 338 -1.01 -16.10 -4.15
C VAL A 338 -0.14 -17.08 -3.38
N THR A 339 1.13 -16.78 -3.20
CA THR A 339 2.08 -17.71 -2.53
C THR A 339 1.79 -17.86 -1.05
N SER A 340 1.39 -16.80 -0.36
CA SER A 340 1.00 -16.89 1.07
C SER A 340 -0.16 -17.86 1.30
N ILE A 341 -1.15 -17.89 0.37
CA ILE A 341 -2.27 -18.82 0.44
C ILE A 341 -1.80 -20.26 0.20
N LEU A 342 -0.96 -20.50 -0.80
CA LEU A 342 -0.48 -21.83 -1.15
C LEU A 342 0.46 -22.43 -0.10
N GLU A 343 1.24 -21.60 0.54
CA GLU A 343 2.19 -21.96 1.60
C GLU A 343 1.55 -21.96 3.00
N ASP A 344 0.29 -21.57 3.11
CA ASP A 344 -0.47 -21.42 4.37
C ASP A 344 0.29 -20.56 5.41
N ARG A 345 0.86 -19.47 4.96
CA ARG A 345 1.57 -18.48 5.78
C ARG A 345 0.87 -17.13 5.80
N THR A 346 1.06 -16.38 6.87
CA THR A 346 0.56 -15.01 6.95
C THR A 346 1.15 -14.16 5.81
N PRO A 347 0.31 -13.49 5.00
CA PRO A 347 0.79 -12.57 3.97
C PRO A 347 1.37 -11.30 4.58
N PHE A 348 2.21 -10.62 3.84
CA PHE A 348 2.70 -9.31 4.22
C PHE A 348 2.31 -8.26 3.16
N PRO A 349 1.74 -7.10 3.57
CA PRO A 349 1.28 -6.76 4.92
C PRO A 349 0.02 -7.54 5.33
N SER A 350 -0.05 -7.91 6.62
CA SER A 350 -1.16 -8.65 7.22
C SER A 350 -2.34 -7.73 7.61
N ASP A 351 -3.39 -8.33 8.19
CA ASP A 351 -4.50 -7.60 8.82
C ASP A 351 -4.04 -6.73 10.01
N ILE A 352 -3.05 -7.19 10.76
CA ILE A 352 -2.50 -6.44 11.89
C ILE A 352 -1.69 -5.24 11.40
N ASP A 353 -0.83 -5.44 10.39
CA ASP A 353 -0.09 -4.34 9.75
C ASP A 353 -1.06 -3.29 9.19
N ALA A 354 -2.07 -3.74 8.45
CA ALA A 354 -3.11 -2.89 7.88
C ALA A 354 -3.82 -2.04 8.92
N ALA A 355 -4.17 -2.66 10.06
CA ALA A 355 -4.86 -1.98 11.16
C ALA A 355 -3.98 -0.92 11.81
N TYR A 356 -2.70 -1.21 12.07
CA TYR A 356 -1.78 -0.20 12.59
C TYR A 356 -1.52 0.93 11.61
N TRP A 357 -1.27 0.61 10.33
CA TRP A 357 -0.94 1.63 9.33
C TRP A 357 -2.14 2.53 9.03
N THR A 358 -3.35 1.98 8.96
CA THR A 358 -4.58 2.77 8.80
C THR A 358 -4.92 3.52 10.09
N GLY A 359 -4.87 2.84 11.24
CA GLY A 359 -5.27 3.39 12.54
C GLY A 359 -4.42 4.57 12.98
N VAL A 360 -3.12 4.54 12.70
CA VAL A 360 -2.21 5.69 12.95
C VAL A 360 -2.73 6.95 12.26
N GLY A 361 -3.15 6.84 11.00
CA GLY A 361 -3.66 8.00 10.26
C GLY A 361 -4.98 8.53 10.79
N LEU A 362 -5.91 7.63 11.12
CA LEU A 362 -7.20 8.02 11.71
C LEU A 362 -7.00 8.78 13.02
N LEU A 363 -6.14 8.27 13.90
CA LEU A 363 -5.83 8.91 15.18
C LEU A 363 -4.98 10.19 15.03
N ALA A 364 -4.12 10.25 14.01
CA ALA A 364 -3.37 11.46 13.70
C ALA A 364 -4.28 12.60 13.24
N HIS A 365 -5.27 12.29 12.38
CA HIS A 365 -6.28 13.25 11.98
C HIS A 365 -7.12 13.71 13.17
N GLU A 366 -7.59 12.79 14.02
CA GLU A 366 -8.32 13.12 15.25
C GLU A 366 -7.49 14.05 16.15
N SER A 367 -6.21 13.73 16.34
CA SER A 367 -5.26 14.58 17.08
C SER A 367 -5.16 15.97 16.48
N ALA A 368 -5.05 16.10 15.16
CA ALA A 368 -4.96 17.38 14.46
C ALA A 368 -6.24 18.21 14.65
N MET A 369 -7.40 17.60 14.57
CA MET A 369 -8.69 18.25 14.80
C MET A 369 -8.87 18.73 16.25
N GLU A 370 -8.24 18.09 17.21
CA GLU A 370 -8.23 18.48 18.62
C GLU A 370 -7.09 19.46 18.99
N GLY A 371 -6.39 19.99 17.99
CA GLY A 371 -5.30 20.95 18.21
C GLY A 371 -3.97 20.32 18.64
N GLY A 372 -3.79 19.02 18.44
CA GLY A 372 -2.57 18.27 18.69
C GLY A 372 -2.54 17.62 20.07
N THR A 373 -3.48 16.73 20.34
CA THR A 373 -3.47 15.84 21.51
C THR A 373 -2.78 14.53 21.17
N VAL A 374 -1.97 13.99 22.08
CA VAL A 374 -1.37 12.66 21.87
C VAL A 374 -2.46 11.60 21.94
N LYS A 375 -2.52 10.73 20.94
CA LYS A 375 -3.42 9.59 20.85
C LYS A 375 -2.62 8.30 21.00
N SER A 376 -3.15 7.33 21.76
CA SER A 376 -2.56 6.01 21.90
C SER A 376 -3.22 5.01 20.95
N LEU A 377 -2.44 4.15 20.33
CA LEU A 377 -2.95 3.08 19.51
C LEU A 377 -3.37 1.87 20.37
N PRO A 378 -4.45 1.18 19.99
CA PRO A 378 -4.80 -0.10 20.63
C PRO A 378 -3.78 -1.18 20.24
N LYS A 379 -3.79 -2.29 20.98
CA LYS A 379 -3.06 -3.49 20.62
C LYS A 379 -3.97 -4.43 19.84
N TYR A 380 -3.85 -4.43 18.54
CA TYR A 380 -4.71 -5.21 17.65
C TYR A 380 -4.47 -6.73 17.76
N GLU A 381 -3.30 -7.16 18.21
CA GLU A 381 -2.98 -8.57 18.46
C GLU A 381 -3.85 -9.18 19.57
N GLU A 382 -4.32 -8.36 20.50
CA GLU A 382 -5.12 -8.76 21.67
C GLU A 382 -6.62 -8.91 21.35
N LEU A 383 -7.06 -8.56 20.14
CA LEU A 383 -8.47 -8.69 19.71
C LEU A 383 -8.86 -10.18 19.31
#